data_f22f33c3138ec774ef9cefb030f6d83f
#
_entry.id   f22f33c3138ec774ef9cefb030f6d83f
#
_cell.length_a   1.000
_cell.length_b   1.000
_cell.length_c   1.000
_cell.angle_alpha   90.00
_cell.angle_beta   90.00
_cell.angle_gamma   90.00
#
_symmetry.space_group_name_H-M   'P 1'
#
loop_
_entity.id
_entity.type
_entity.pdbx_description
1 polymer ?
#
loop_
_entity_poly.entity_id
_entity_poly.type
_entity_poly.pdbx_seq_one_letter_code
_entity_poly.pdbx_strand_id
1 'polypeptide(L)'
;MALRPASPEGDTRQHILQRAITLFAGAGYAGVSVRDVAAQVGISAAALYHHFPDKQALYLAAMEHAFARNESGILAALESERSPLERLSGFVTGFVALAAGDQEFSKLVQRELLDGDEARLELLAEHVFRHPHAAIVALARELAPDLDSYILADSVIGLVLFSFQTAPLRRYLAGRAGPPERPEDIARHVMTLLTRVFARQDAP
;
A
#
# COMPACT_ATOMS: atom_id res chain seq x y z
N MET A 1 -5.38 -32.21 0.35
CA MET A 1 -4.30 -31.78 -0.57
C MET A 1 -3.16 -31.25 0.31
N ALA A 2 -2.07 -32.00 0.46
CA ALA A 2 -0.99 -31.66 1.38
C ALA A 2 -0.18 -30.49 0.81
N LEU A 3 -0.02 -29.42 1.61
CA LEU A 3 0.89 -28.30 1.32
C LEU A 3 2.32 -28.85 1.17
N ARG A 4 2.93 -28.66 -0.02
CA ARG A 4 4.36 -28.94 -0.22
C ARG A 4 5.16 -28.09 0.79
N PRO A 5 6.11 -28.69 1.53
CA PRO A 5 7.01 -27.89 2.38
C PRO A 5 7.76 -26.89 1.50
N ALA A 6 7.86 -25.65 1.97
CA ALA A 6 8.65 -24.61 1.34
C ALA A 6 10.11 -25.10 1.21
N SER A 7 10.75 -24.83 0.07
CA SER A 7 12.16 -25.13 -0.09
C SER A 7 12.98 -24.21 0.82
N PRO A 8 14.13 -24.69 1.37
CA PRO A 8 14.99 -23.85 2.24
C PRO A 8 15.42 -22.53 1.59
N GLU A 9 15.54 -22.50 0.27
CA GLU A 9 15.85 -21.28 -0.50
C GLU A 9 14.68 -20.27 -0.50
N GLY A 10 13.43 -20.75 -0.57
CA GLY A 10 12.24 -19.90 -0.48
C GLY A 10 12.10 -19.22 0.88
N ASP A 11 12.38 -19.95 1.96
CA ASP A 11 12.38 -19.42 3.32
C ASP A 11 13.47 -18.35 3.51
N THR A 12 14.67 -18.57 2.96
CA THR A 12 15.76 -17.59 3.03
C THR A 12 15.41 -16.31 2.27
N ARG A 13 14.87 -16.42 1.06
CA ARG A 13 14.47 -15.25 0.26
C ARG A 13 13.38 -14.43 0.97
N GLN A 14 12.39 -15.06 1.55
CA GLN A 14 11.34 -14.37 2.31
C GLN A 14 11.91 -13.67 3.56
N HIS A 15 12.83 -14.32 4.27
CA HIS A 15 13.50 -13.73 5.42
C HIS A 15 14.33 -12.51 5.05
N ILE A 16 15.06 -12.54 3.91
CA ILE A 16 15.77 -11.38 3.36
C ILE A 16 14.79 -10.23 3.10
N LEU A 17 13.67 -10.49 2.42
CA LEU A 17 12.68 -9.47 2.10
C LEU A 17 12.07 -8.84 3.34
N GLN A 18 11.72 -9.64 4.35
CA GLN A 18 11.16 -9.11 5.60
C GLN A 18 12.15 -8.19 6.34
N ARG A 19 13.45 -8.56 6.39
CA ARG A 19 14.48 -7.70 7.02
C ARG A 19 14.76 -6.45 6.19
N ALA A 20 14.76 -6.57 4.86
CA ALA A 20 14.89 -5.43 3.95
C ALA A 20 13.76 -4.42 4.14
N ILE A 21 12.50 -4.86 4.23
CA ILE A 21 11.33 -4.02 4.50
C ILE A 21 11.56 -3.19 5.77
N THR A 22 11.90 -3.84 6.88
CA THR A 22 12.12 -3.16 8.16
C THR A 22 13.22 -2.10 8.08
N LEU A 23 14.36 -2.45 7.47
CA LEU A 23 15.49 -1.53 7.32
C LEU A 23 15.15 -0.34 6.41
N PHE A 24 14.60 -0.60 5.24
CA PHE A 24 14.23 0.46 4.29
C PHE A 24 13.11 1.36 4.85
N ALA A 25 12.12 0.80 5.54
CA ALA A 25 11.09 1.59 6.22
C ALA A 25 11.68 2.50 7.32
N GLY A 26 12.74 2.03 8.00
CA GLY A 26 13.43 2.79 9.05
C GLY A 26 14.35 3.88 8.54
N ALA A 27 15.24 3.57 7.58
CA ALA A 27 16.33 4.43 7.14
C ALA A 27 16.24 4.93 5.70
N GLY A 28 15.23 4.54 4.93
CA GLY A 28 15.07 4.87 3.51
C GLY A 28 16.02 4.11 2.59
N TYR A 29 15.84 4.29 1.28
CA TYR A 29 16.70 3.63 0.29
C TYR A 29 18.17 3.99 0.48
N ALA A 30 18.51 5.26 0.57
CA ALA A 30 19.90 5.73 0.65
C ALA A 30 20.60 5.26 1.93
N GLY A 31 19.87 5.18 3.06
CA GLY A 31 20.42 4.87 4.38
C GLY A 31 20.69 3.39 4.65
N VAL A 32 20.39 2.47 3.73
CA VAL A 32 20.57 1.02 3.90
C VAL A 32 21.52 0.49 2.83
N SER A 33 22.46 -0.35 3.22
CA SER A 33 23.31 -1.11 2.29
C SER A 33 22.88 -2.58 2.20
N VAL A 34 23.27 -3.25 1.11
CA VAL A 34 23.09 -4.71 0.96
C VAL A 34 23.80 -5.48 2.10
N ARG A 35 24.92 -4.95 2.60
CA ARG A 35 25.65 -5.55 3.72
C ARG A 35 24.86 -5.45 5.03
N ASP A 36 24.14 -4.37 5.27
CA ASP A 36 23.31 -4.20 6.47
C ASP A 36 22.17 -5.23 6.46
N VAL A 37 21.54 -5.45 5.31
CA VAL A 37 20.50 -6.48 5.18
C VAL A 37 21.07 -7.88 5.38
N ALA A 38 22.22 -8.20 4.77
CA ALA A 38 22.88 -9.48 4.92
C ALA A 38 23.25 -9.76 6.39
N ALA A 39 23.78 -8.76 7.10
CA ALA A 39 24.12 -8.85 8.52
C ALA A 39 22.88 -9.11 9.39
N GLN A 40 21.75 -8.46 9.10
CA GLN A 40 20.48 -8.66 9.82
C GLN A 40 19.87 -10.05 9.59
N VAL A 41 20.13 -10.65 8.45
CA VAL A 41 19.67 -12.01 8.11
C VAL A 41 20.62 -13.08 8.63
N GLY A 42 21.89 -12.72 8.93
CA GLY A 42 22.93 -13.64 9.36
C GLY A 42 23.59 -14.41 8.19
N ILE A 43 23.61 -13.80 6.97
CA ILE A 43 24.24 -14.37 5.78
C ILE A 43 25.37 -13.47 5.27
N SER A 44 26.21 -13.99 4.38
CA SER A 44 27.21 -13.16 3.70
C SER A 44 26.56 -12.26 2.64
N ALA A 45 27.18 -11.11 2.34
CA ALA A 45 26.74 -10.26 1.23
C ALA A 45 26.77 -11.00 -0.11
N ALA A 46 27.75 -11.91 -0.32
CA ALA A 46 27.81 -12.75 -1.52
C ALA A 46 26.58 -13.67 -1.63
N ALA A 47 26.15 -14.28 -0.52
CA ALA A 47 24.95 -15.11 -0.51
C ALA A 47 23.68 -14.27 -0.81
N LEU A 48 23.60 -13.02 -0.34
CA LEU A 48 22.48 -12.14 -0.67
C LEU A 48 22.45 -11.78 -2.15
N TYR A 49 23.61 -11.53 -2.77
CA TYR A 49 23.69 -11.25 -4.21
C TYR A 49 23.28 -12.44 -5.10
N HIS A 50 23.27 -13.67 -4.60
CA HIS A 50 22.67 -14.81 -5.31
C HIS A 50 21.13 -14.70 -5.40
N HIS A 51 20.48 -14.04 -4.45
CA HIS A 51 19.03 -13.83 -4.44
C HIS A 51 18.61 -12.55 -5.15
N PHE A 52 19.43 -11.47 -5.05
CA PHE A 52 19.13 -10.15 -5.60
C PHE A 52 20.41 -9.55 -6.20
N PRO A 53 20.45 -9.28 -7.52
CA PRO A 53 21.68 -8.88 -8.23
C PRO A 53 22.24 -7.54 -7.75
N ASP A 54 21.40 -6.67 -7.21
CA ASP A 54 21.78 -5.36 -6.70
C ASP A 54 20.79 -4.87 -5.64
N LYS A 55 21.08 -3.69 -5.09
CA LYS A 55 20.24 -3.05 -4.06
C LYS A 55 18.89 -2.63 -4.59
N GLN A 56 18.80 -2.21 -5.84
CA GLN A 56 17.55 -1.76 -6.46
C GLN A 56 16.59 -2.93 -6.65
N ALA A 57 17.09 -4.08 -7.13
CA ALA A 57 16.32 -5.31 -7.26
C ALA A 57 15.83 -5.82 -5.89
N LEU A 58 16.67 -5.73 -4.85
CA LEU A 58 16.27 -6.07 -3.48
C LEU A 58 15.16 -5.12 -2.98
N TYR A 59 15.31 -3.82 -3.22
CA TYR A 59 14.33 -2.81 -2.79
C TYR A 59 12.99 -3.00 -3.47
N LEU A 60 12.98 -3.15 -4.80
CA LEU A 60 11.77 -3.39 -5.57
C LEU A 60 11.05 -4.66 -5.10
N ALA A 61 11.79 -5.78 -4.95
CA ALA A 61 11.23 -7.02 -4.46
C ALA A 61 10.70 -6.92 -3.01
N ALA A 62 11.32 -6.09 -2.16
CA ALA A 62 10.82 -5.80 -0.82
C ALA A 62 9.50 -5.02 -0.86
N MET A 63 9.37 -4.02 -1.74
CA MET A 63 8.14 -3.26 -1.96
C MET A 63 7.01 -4.15 -2.49
N GLU A 64 7.29 -4.96 -3.52
CA GLU A 64 6.35 -5.95 -4.07
C GLU A 64 5.87 -6.91 -2.99
N HIS A 65 6.80 -7.46 -2.20
CA HIS A 65 6.47 -8.40 -1.13
C HIS A 65 5.61 -7.76 -0.02
N ALA A 66 5.92 -6.52 0.37
CA ALA A 66 5.15 -5.79 1.38
C ALA A 66 3.73 -5.50 0.88
N PHE A 67 3.56 -5.12 -0.40
CA PHE A 67 2.26 -4.85 -0.99
C PHE A 67 1.44 -6.13 -1.18
N ALA A 68 2.02 -7.19 -1.73
CA ALA A 68 1.34 -8.45 -2.05
C ALA A 68 0.68 -9.13 -0.83
N ARG A 69 1.18 -8.87 0.38
CA ARG A 69 0.59 -9.40 1.62
C ARG A 69 -0.85 -8.92 1.84
N ASN A 70 -1.23 -7.78 1.28
CA ASN A 70 -2.51 -7.13 1.48
C ASN A 70 -3.27 -6.88 0.17
N GLU A 71 -2.62 -7.04 -0.98
CA GLU A 71 -3.15 -6.72 -2.31
C GLU A 71 -4.34 -7.58 -2.70
N SER A 72 -4.28 -8.89 -2.38
CA SER A 72 -5.28 -9.86 -2.85
C SER A 72 -6.71 -9.50 -2.43
N GLY A 73 -6.91 -8.99 -1.23
CA GLY A 73 -8.23 -8.55 -0.76
C GLY A 73 -8.71 -7.25 -1.43
N ILE A 74 -7.79 -6.33 -1.72
CA ILE A 74 -8.07 -5.06 -2.39
C ILE A 74 -8.46 -5.30 -3.85
N LEU A 75 -7.67 -6.07 -4.59
CA LEU A 75 -7.94 -6.40 -5.99
C LEU A 75 -9.21 -7.24 -6.13
N ALA A 76 -9.40 -8.27 -5.29
CA ALA A 76 -10.61 -9.08 -5.30
C ALA A 76 -11.88 -8.25 -5.07
N ALA A 77 -11.81 -7.18 -4.26
CA ALA A 77 -12.93 -6.27 -4.08
C ALA A 77 -13.20 -5.44 -5.36
N LEU A 78 -12.14 -4.88 -5.96
CA LEU A 78 -12.24 -4.04 -7.16
C LEU A 78 -12.73 -4.80 -8.40
N GLU A 79 -12.33 -6.07 -8.55
CA GLU A 79 -12.62 -6.92 -9.71
C GLU A 79 -13.83 -7.83 -9.54
N SER A 80 -14.53 -7.74 -8.40
CA SER A 80 -15.71 -8.56 -8.14
C SER A 80 -16.90 -8.18 -9.02
N GLU A 81 -17.84 -9.14 -9.22
CA GLU A 81 -19.11 -8.95 -9.94
C GLU A 81 -20.16 -8.16 -9.14
N ARG A 82 -19.78 -7.48 -8.06
CA ARG A 82 -20.67 -6.68 -7.22
C ARG A 82 -20.95 -5.31 -7.87
N SER A 83 -21.95 -4.62 -7.33
CA SER A 83 -22.23 -3.25 -7.76
C SER A 83 -21.03 -2.31 -7.55
N PRO A 84 -20.89 -1.24 -8.35
CA PRO A 84 -19.76 -0.31 -8.21
C PRO A 84 -19.58 0.25 -6.80
N LEU A 85 -20.67 0.56 -6.08
CA LEU A 85 -20.60 1.03 -4.69
C LEU A 85 -20.13 -0.05 -3.70
N GLU A 86 -20.52 -1.31 -3.91
CA GLU A 86 -20.03 -2.42 -3.09
C GLU A 86 -18.54 -2.71 -3.34
N ARG A 87 -18.09 -2.61 -4.59
CA ARG A 87 -16.68 -2.72 -4.98
C ARG A 87 -15.87 -1.60 -4.32
N LEU A 88 -16.35 -0.36 -4.37
CA LEU A 88 -15.74 0.78 -3.69
C LEU A 88 -15.68 0.57 -2.18
N SER A 89 -16.75 0.07 -1.56
CA SER A 89 -16.78 -0.23 -0.13
C SER A 89 -15.75 -1.30 0.26
N GLY A 90 -15.64 -2.35 -0.55
CA GLY A 90 -14.63 -3.39 -0.37
C GLY A 90 -13.20 -2.84 -0.50
N PHE A 91 -12.95 -2.01 -1.52
CA PHE A 91 -11.67 -1.32 -1.71
C PHE A 91 -11.32 -0.44 -0.51
N VAL A 92 -12.21 0.47 -0.11
CA VAL A 92 -11.96 1.39 1.02
C VAL A 92 -11.68 0.61 2.30
N THR A 93 -12.46 -0.45 2.58
CA THR A 93 -12.26 -1.30 3.77
C THR A 93 -10.90 -1.99 3.75
N GLY A 94 -10.54 -2.62 2.63
CA GLY A 94 -9.24 -3.29 2.46
C GLY A 94 -8.07 -2.32 2.53
N PHE A 95 -8.20 -1.16 1.91
CA PHE A 95 -7.15 -0.14 1.89
C PHE A 95 -6.95 0.54 3.26
N VAL A 96 -8.03 0.77 4.01
CA VAL A 96 -7.97 1.20 5.42
C VAL A 96 -7.27 0.14 6.27
N ALA A 97 -7.59 -1.15 6.08
CA ALA A 97 -6.93 -2.23 6.82
C ALA A 97 -5.43 -2.30 6.51
N LEU A 98 -5.02 -2.12 5.24
CA LEU A 98 -3.62 -2.01 4.84
C LEU A 98 -2.93 -0.83 5.52
N ALA A 99 -3.51 0.38 5.43
CA ALA A 99 -2.92 1.59 5.98
C ALA A 99 -2.80 1.56 7.52
N ALA A 100 -3.73 0.90 8.21
CA ALA A 100 -3.71 0.73 9.65
C ALA A 100 -2.76 -0.40 10.11
N GLY A 101 -2.72 -1.50 9.38
CA GLY A 101 -2.04 -2.75 9.77
C GLY A 101 -0.58 -2.80 9.36
N ASP A 102 -0.21 -2.25 8.20
CA ASP A 102 1.15 -2.30 7.68
C ASP A 102 1.84 -0.94 7.68
N GLN A 103 2.32 -0.54 8.86
CA GLN A 103 3.05 0.72 9.03
C GLN A 103 4.41 0.73 8.32
N GLU A 104 5.05 -0.43 8.12
CA GLU A 104 6.32 -0.52 7.41
C GLU A 104 6.10 -0.21 5.93
N PHE A 105 5.10 -0.83 5.30
CA PHE A 105 4.73 -0.51 3.92
C PHE A 105 4.34 0.96 3.74
N SER A 106 3.49 1.48 4.63
CA SER A 106 3.09 2.89 4.58
C SER A 106 4.29 3.85 4.66
N LYS A 107 5.28 3.57 5.53
CA LYS A 107 6.52 4.36 5.63
C LYS A 107 7.39 4.22 4.39
N LEU A 108 7.50 3.02 3.80
CA LEU A 108 8.26 2.80 2.57
C LEU A 108 7.71 3.66 1.43
N VAL A 109 6.40 3.61 1.19
CA VAL A 109 5.75 4.39 0.13
C VAL A 109 5.91 5.89 0.36
N GLN A 110 5.67 6.36 1.60
CA GLN A 110 5.82 7.79 1.92
C GLN A 110 7.26 8.28 1.70
N ARG A 111 8.25 7.50 2.11
CA ARG A 111 9.66 7.88 1.91
C ARG A 111 10.02 7.95 0.44
N GLU A 112 9.57 7.00 -0.36
CA GLU A 112 9.87 6.98 -1.79
C GLU A 112 9.24 8.19 -2.51
N LEU A 113 8.00 8.53 -2.18
CA LEU A 113 7.35 9.72 -2.72
C LEU A 113 8.06 11.02 -2.32
N LEU A 114 8.68 11.08 -1.12
CA LEU A 114 9.45 12.22 -0.65
C LEU A 114 10.86 12.27 -1.26
N ASP A 115 11.51 11.11 -1.46
CA ASP A 115 12.82 11.01 -2.08
C ASP A 115 12.78 11.45 -3.56
N GLY A 116 11.67 11.16 -4.26
CA GLY A 116 11.38 11.63 -5.60
C GLY A 116 12.34 11.11 -6.67
N ASP A 117 12.99 9.97 -6.47
CA ASP A 117 13.87 9.36 -7.47
C ASP A 117 13.05 8.81 -8.64
N GLU A 118 13.13 9.46 -9.79
CA GLU A 118 12.29 9.17 -10.95
C GLU A 118 12.40 7.70 -11.42
N ALA A 119 13.61 7.15 -11.45
CA ALA A 119 13.83 5.78 -11.93
C ALA A 119 13.20 4.74 -10.96
N ARG A 120 13.27 4.97 -9.64
CA ARG A 120 12.62 4.08 -8.68
C ARG A 120 11.11 4.26 -8.66
N LEU A 121 10.61 5.50 -8.79
CA LEU A 121 9.17 5.76 -8.90
C LEU A 121 8.57 5.10 -10.14
N GLU A 122 9.25 5.14 -11.29
CA GLU A 122 8.83 4.44 -12.51
C GLU A 122 8.72 2.93 -12.29
N LEU A 123 9.75 2.31 -11.69
CA LEU A 123 9.74 0.88 -11.38
C LEU A 123 8.60 0.49 -10.41
N LEU A 124 8.38 1.28 -9.37
CA LEU A 124 7.30 1.03 -8.43
C LEU A 124 5.93 1.20 -9.07
N ALA A 125 5.76 2.24 -9.88
CA ALA A 125 4.53 2.45 -10.64
C ALA A 125 4.26 1.25 -11.55
N GLU A 126 5.28 0.76 -12.25
CA GLU A 126 5.15 -0.34 -13.19
C GLU A 126 4.90 -1.70 -12.52
N HIS A 127 5.66 -2.01 -11.48
CA HIS A 127 5.69 -3.36 -10.92
C HIS A 127 4.78 -3.55 -9.71
N VAL A 128 4.47 -2.46 -8.98
CA VAL A 128 3.68 -2.55 -7.73
C VAL A 128 2.29 -1.95 -7.90
N PHE A 129 2.19 -0.75 -8.49
CA PHE A 129 0.94 0.04 -8.42
C PHE A 129 0.12 0.05 -9.70
N ARG A 130 0.66 -0.30 -10.87
CA ARG A 130 -0.04 -0.22 -12.17
C ARG A 130 -1.39 -0.92 -12.16
N HIS A 131 -1.43 -2.17 -11.73
CA HIS A 131 -2.65 -2.98 -11.77
C HIS A 131 -3.72 -2.47 -10.78
N PRO A 132 -3.45 -2.32 -9.47
CA PRO A 132 -4.46 -1.80 -8.54
C PRO A 132 -4.90 -0.38 -8.86
N HIS A 133 -3.99 0.48 -9.35
CA HIS A 133 -4.36 1.82 -9.79
C HIS A 133 -5.29 1.81 -11.02
N ALA A 134 -5.01 0.98 -12.02
CA ALA A 134 -5.88 0.83 -13.18
C ALA A 134 -7.28 0.33 -12.79
N ALA A 135 -7.36 -0.59 -11.84
CA ALA A 135 -8.64 -1.14 -11.35
C ALA A 135 -9.49 -0.07 -10.63
N ILE A 136 -8.88 0.76 -9.76
CA ILE A 136 -9.62 1.83 -9.09
C ILE A 136 -10.01 2.97 -10.06
N VAL A 137 -9.18 3.28 -11.05
CA VAL A 137 -9.51 4.25 -12.11
C VAL A 137 -10.70 3.74 -12.96
N ALA A 138 -10.73 2.45 -13.29
CA ALA A 138 -11.88 1.86 -14.01
C ALA A 138 -13.15 1.97 -13.17
N LEU A 139 -13.10 1.66 -11.89
CA LEU A 139 -14.22 1.80 -10.97
C LEU A 139 -14.67 3.26 -10.82
N ALA A 140 -13.75 4.21 -10.73
CA ALA A 140 -14.04 5.64 -10.67
C ALA A 140 -14.80 6.12 -11.89
N ARG A 141 -14.46 5.62 -13.10
CA ARG A 141 -15.16 5.93 -14.35
C ARG A 141 -16.59 5.39 -14.36
N GLU A 142 -16.83 4.22 -13.78
CA GLU A 142 -18.18 3.65 -13.64
C GLU A 142 -19.04 4.46 -12.65
N LEU A 143 -18.45 4.91 -11.53
CA LEU A 143 -19.14 5.63 -10.47
C LEU A 143 -19.49 7.07 -10.81
N ALA A 144 -18.64 7.75 -11.57
CA ALA A 144 -18.77 9.16 -11.90
C ALA A 144 -18.18 9.45 -13.30
N PRO A 145 -18.92 9.13 -14.39
CA PRO A 145 -18.42 9.27 -15.75
C PRO A 145 -18.20 10.73 -16.18
N ASP A 146 -18.77 11.68 -15.46
CA ASP A 146 -18.65 13.13 -15.64
C ASP A 146 -17.40 13.73 -14.98
N LEU A 147 -16.70 12.99 -14.11
CA LEU A 147 -15.48 13.43 -13.45
C LEU A 147 -14.23 12.80 -14.09
N ASP A 148 -13.08 13.46 -13.88
CA ASP A 148 -11.79 12.86 -14.22
C ASP A 148 -11.55 11.63 -13.34
N SER A 149 -11.49 10.46 -13.96
CA SER A 149 -11.39 9.18 -13.26
C SER A 149 -10.05 8.98 -12.54
N TYR A 150 -8.97 9.62 -13.00
CA TYR A 150 -7.66 9.58 -12.34
C TYR A 150 -7.67 10.44 -11.08
N ILE A 151 -8.14 11.68 -11.19
CA ILE A 151 -8.27 12.60 -10.04
C ILE A 151 -9.22 12.02 -8.99
N LEU A 152 -10.31 11.37 -9.43
CA LEU A 152 -11.25 10.75 -8.50
C LEU A 152 -10.63 9.55 -7.77
N ALA A 153 -9.91 8.68 -8.47
CA ALA A 153 -9.18 7.57 -7.88
C ALA A 153 -8.16 8.05 -6.85
N ASP A 154 -7.35 9.05 -7.19
CA ASP A 154 -6.37 9.66 -6.29
C ASP A 154 -7.03 10.33 -5.08
N SER A 155 -8.20 10.95 -5.26
CA SER A 155 -8.97 11.54 -4.17
C SER A 155 -9.46 10.49 -3.18
N VAL A 156 -9.95 9.34 -3.67
CA VAL A 156 -10.38 8.22 -2.80
C VAL A 156 -9.19 7.66 -2.02
N ILE A 157 -8.06 7.44 -2.67
CA ILE A 157 -6.80 7.00 -2.04
C ILE A 157 -6.35 8.01 -1.00
N GLY A 158 -6.37 9.30 -1.34
CA GLY A 158 -5.93 10.39 -0.47
C GLY A 158 -6.80 10.54 0.78
N LEU A 159 -8.12 10.38 0.69
CA LEU A 159 -9.03 10.41 1.85
C LEU A 159 -8.65 9.36 2.89
N VAL A 160 -8.25 8.17 2.46
CA VAL A 160 -7.79 7.11 3.38
C VAL A 160 -6.39 7.42 3.90
N LEU A 161 -5.41 7.60 3.02
CA LEU A 161 -4.00 7.77 3.42
C LEU A 161 -3.79 8.97 4.33
N PHE A 162 -4.37 10.11 4.00
CA PHE A 162 -4.19 11.33 4.79
C PHE A 162 -4.76 11.19 6.20
N SER A 163 -5.80 10.39 6.37
CA SER A 163 -6.37 10.08 7.69
C SER A 163 -5.37 9.37 8.61
N PHE A 164 -4.53 8.49 8.07
CA PHE A 164 -3.47 7.82 8.84
C PHE A 164 -2.21 8.66 8.98
N GLN A 165 -1.80 9.36 7.94
CA GLN A 165 -0.59 10.20 7.95
C GLN A 165 -0.69 11.33 8.97
N THR A 166 -1.87 11.93 9.14
CA THR A 166 -2.09 13.03 10.07
C THR A 166 -2.47 12.59 11.49
N ALA A 167 -2.75 11.31 11.70
CA ALA A 167 -3.13 10.78 13.02
C ALA A 167 -2.16 11.16 14.16
N PRO A 168 -0.82 11.12 13.99
CA PRO A 168 0.11 11.52 15.03
C PRO A 168 0.01 13.00 15.41
N LEU A 169 -0.34 13.86 14.44
CA LEU A 169 -0.48 15.30 14.67
C LEU A 169 -1.81 15.64 15.34
N ARG A 170 -2.88 14.94 14.96
CA ARG A 170 -4.24 15.26 15.44
C ARG A 170 -4.40 15.28 16.95
N ARG A 171 -3.64 14.44 17.68
CA ARG A 171 -3.67 14.41 19.16
C ARG A 171 -3.23 15.71 19.81
N TYR A 172 -2.49 16.56 19.09
CA TYR A 172 -2.02 17.86 19.60
C TYR A 172 -2.91 19.02 19.14
N LEU A 173 -3.86 18.77 18.23
CA LEU A 173 -4.76 19.81 17.77
C LEU A 173 -5.87 20.05 18.81
N ALA A 174 -6.14 21.32 19.12
CA ALA A 174 -7.09 21.75 20.13
C ALA A 174 -8.50 21.20 19.85
N GLY A 175 -9.21 20.81 20.91
CA GLY A 175 -10.62 20.40 20.86
C GLY A 175 -10.85 18.91 20.53
N ARG A 176 -9.82 18.14 20.28
CA ARG A 176 -9.97 16.71 20.00
C ARG A 176 -9.47 15.86 21.18
N ALA A 177 -10.25 15.80 22.23
CA ALA A 177 -10.06 14.87 23.34
C ALA A 177 -10.85 13.57 23.03
N GLY A 178 -10.15 12.45 22.85
CA GLY A 178 -10.75 11.15 22.61
C GLY A 178 -9.72 10.08 22.23
N PRO A 179 -10.10 8.79 22.29
CA PRO A 179 -9.24 7.73 21.80
C PRO A 179 -8.97 7.90 20.29
N PRO A 180 -7.87 7.33 19.75
CA PRO A 180 -7.63 7.32 18.32
C PRO A 180 -8.80 6.64 17.59
N GLU A 181 -9.11 7.15 16.39
CA GLU A 181 -10.15 6.55 15.57
C GLU A 181 -9.79 5.10 15.23
N ARG A 182 -10.78 4.22 15.29
CA ARG A 182 -10.63 2.86 14.82
C ARG A 182 -10.64 2.84 13.29
N PRO A 183 -9.91 1.93 12.66
CA PRO A 183 -9.90 1.79 11.20
C PRO A 183 -11.31 1.70 10.59
N GLU A 184 -12.21 0.98 11.24
CA GLU A 184 -13.60 0.78 10.77
C GLU A 184 -14.39 2.10 10.78
N ASP A 185 -14.11 3.01 11.71
CA ASP A 185 -14.77 4.31 11.78
C ASP A 185 -14.28 5.23 10.66
N ILE A 186 -12.99 5.14 10.29
CA ILE A 186 -12.41 5.85 9.13
C ILE A 186 -13.05 5.32 7.84
N ALA A 187 -13.10 4.00 7.64
CA ALA A 187 -13.72 3.39 6.47
C ALA A 187 -15.19 3.82 6.31
N ARG A 188 -15.96 3.74 7.40
CA ARG A 188 -17.36 4.18 7.43
C ARG A 188 -17.52 5.65 7.09
N HIS A 189 -16.66 6.51 7.63
CA HIS A 189 -16.69 7.95 7.35
C HIS A 189 -16.40 8.26 5.88
N VAL A 190 -15.33 7.66 5.34
CA VAL A 190 -14.95 7.82 3.92
C VAL A 190 -16.09 7.36 3.02
N MET A 191 -16.67 6.17 3.26
CA MET A 191 -17.81 5.67 2.48
C MET A 191 -19.04 6.57 2.60
N THR A 192 -19.32 7.13 3.79
CA THR A 192 -20.45 8.08 3.96
C THR A 192 -20.25 9.34 3.12
N LEU A 193 -19.02 9.88 3.03
CA LEU A 193 -18.72 11.04 2.20
C LEU A 193 -18.91 10.70 0.71
N LEU A 194 -18.31 9.62 0.25
CA LEU A 194 -18.35 9.20 -1.16
C LEU A 194 -19.78 8.88 -1.62
N THR A 195 -20.54 8.13 -0.82
CA THR A 195 -21.94 7.81 -1.14
C THR A 195 -22.81 9.05 -1.28
N ARG A 196 -22.61 10.07 -0.42
CA ARG A 196 -23.33 11.34 -0.52
C ARG A 196 -22.98 12.14 -1.78
N VAL A 197 -21.74 12.05 -2.25
CA VAL A 197 -21.31 12.68 -3.50
C VAL A 197 -21.96 11.99 -4.70
N PHE A 198 -21.91 10.65 -4.76
CA PHE A 198 -22.46 9.88 -5.88
C PHE A 198 -23.99 9.89 -5.93
N ALA A 199 -24.68 9.86 -4.77
CA ALA A 199 -26.16 9.93 -4.73
C ALA A 199 -26.74 11.26 -5.22
N ARG A 200 -25.95 12.34 -5.31
CA ARG A 200 -26.41 13.63 -5.82
C ARG A 200 -26.41 13.70 -7.36
N GLN A 201 -25.74 12.77 -8.03
CA GLN A 201 -25.71 12.71 -9.50
C GLN A 201 -26.99 12.08 -10.09
N ASP A 202 -27.73 11.31 -9.28
CA ASP A 202 -28.99 10.68 -9.68
C ASP A 202 -30.23 11.59 -9.44
N ALA A 203 -30.04 12.81 -8.96
CA ALA A 203 -31.14 13.77 -8.78
C ALA A 203 -31.34 14.57 -10.09
N PRO A 204 -32.59 14.61 -10.65
CA PRO A 204 -32.91 15.29 -11.91
C PRO A 204 -32.73 16.81 -11.82
#